data_4b9fcb304c2f663bea5dfcce9fab4286
#
_entry.id   4b9fcb304c2f663bea5dfcce9fab4286
#
_cell.length_a   1.000
_cell.length_b   1.000
_cell.length_c   1.000
_cell.angle_alpha   90.00
_cell.angle_beta   90.00
_cell.angle_gamma   90.00
#
_symmetry.space_group_name_H-M   'P 1'
#
loop_
_entity.id
_entity.type
_entity.pdbx_description
1 polymer ?
#
loop_
_entity_poly.entity_id
_entity_poly.type
_entity_poly.pdbx_seq_one_letter_code
_entity_poly.pdbx_strand_id
1 'polypeptide(L)'
;MTTLIHVLGSNLPHHNQTVLTFFNDVICQEMAPSSKPHFMVVSDDAQLADAYPQLKIDVFANKQAIANSVIQRAKADRRTRFFFHGQFNAPIWLALLFGQIKSHQFWWHIWGA
;
A
#
# COMPACT_ATOMS: atom_id res chain seq x y z
N MET A 1 -11.52 2.97 15.29
CA MET A 1 -11.68 2.27 14.00
C MET A 1 -10.31 1.96 13.42
N THR A 2 -10.10 0.73 12.98
CA THR A 2 -8.84 0.32 12.36
C THR A 2 -8.85 0.68 10.88
N THR A 3 -7.80 1.35 10.43
CA THR A 3 -7.61 1.69 9.02
C THR A 3 -6.61 0.72 8.41
N LEU A 4 -7.00 0.07 7.31
CA LEU A 4 -6.13 -0.81 6.54
C LEU A 4 -5.65 -0.09 5.29
N ILE A 5 -4.34 -0.06 5.07
CA ILE A 5 -3.73 0.55 3.90
C ILE A 5 -2.87 -0.50 3.20
N HIS A 6 -3.11 -0.69 1.91
CA HIS A 6 -2.29 -1.55 1.06
C HIS A 6 -1.11 -0.76 0.53
N VAL A 7 0.08 -1.36 0.56
CA VAL A 7 1.32 -0.69 0.15
C VAL A 7 1.97 -1.43 -1.00
N LEU A 8 2.14 -0.75 -2.12
CA LEU A 8 2.92 -1.19 -3.27
C LEU A 8 4.22 -0.37 -3.29
N GLY A 9 5.22 -0.85 -2.58
CA GLY A 9 6.41 -0.10 -2.17
C GLY A 9 7.51 0.01 -3.22
N SER A 10 7.30 -0.47 -4.44
CA SER A 10 8.27 -0.39 -5.52
C SER A 10 7.62 0.03 -6.83
N ASN A 11 8.38 0.69 -7.69
CA ASN A 11 7.91 1.07 -9.02
C ASN A 11 8.01 -0.12 -9.97
N LEU A 12 7.03 -1.01 -9.88
CA LEU A 12 6.88 -2.18 -10.73
C LEU A 12 5.55 -2.07 -11.46
N PRO A 13 5.50 -1.32 -12.58
CA PRO A 13 4.21 -0.94 -13.19
C PRO A 13 3.31 -2.12 -13.51
N HIS A 14 3.87 -3.20 -14.05
CA HIS A 14 3.09 -4.37 -14.42
C HIS A 14 2.49 -5.07 -13.19
N HIS A 15 3.29 -5.27 -12.15
CA HIS A 15 2.81 -5.88 -10.90
C HIS A 15 1.79 -4.98 -10.21
N ASN A 16 2.07 -3.67 -10.14
CA ASN A 16 1.15 -2.72 -9.53
C ASN A 16 -0.18 -2.69 -10.27
N GLN A 17 -0.15 -2.69 -11.60
CA GLN A 17 -1.35 -2.74 -12.42
C GLN A 17 -2.17 -4.00 -12.13
N THR A 18 -1.53 -5.14 -12.04
CA THR A 18 -2.21 -6.41 -11.76
C THR A 18 -2.95 -6.36 -10.43
N VAL A 19 -2.30 -5.88 -9.37
CA VAL A 19 -2.91 -5.79 -8.05
C VAL A 19 -4.07 -4.78 -8.05
N LEU A 20 -3.83 -3.59 -8.58
CA LEU A 20 -4.83 -2.52 -8.60
C LEU A 20 -6.06 -2.90 -9.42
N THR A 21 -5.85 -3.52 -10.57
CA THR A 21 -6.95 -3.99 -11.43
C THR A 21 -7.78 -5.03 -10.72
N PHE A 22 -7.13 -5.99 -10.05
CA PHE A 22 -7.85 -7.02 -9.31
C PHE A 22 -8.73 -6.42 -8.22
N PHE A 23 -8.19 -5.50 -7.43
CA PHE A 23 -8.98 -4.86 -6.37
C PHE A 23 -10.10 -3.98 -6.93
N ASN A 24 -9.82 -3.20 -7.96
CA ASN A 24 -10.81 -2.30 -8.55
C ASN A 24 -11.96 -3.07 -9.21
N ASP A 25 -11.64 -4.08 -10.00
CA ASP A 25 -12.61 -4.73 -10.87
C ASP A 25 -13.27 -5.95 -10.23
N VAL A 26 -12.57 -6.66 -9.34
CA VAL A 26 -13.05 -7.91 -8.76
C VAL A 26 -13.44 -7.75 -7.29
N ILE A 27 -12.50 -7.32 -6.44
CA ILE A 27 -12.75 -7.25 -4.99
C ILE A 27 -13.85 -6.25 -4.67
N CYS A 28 -13.80 -5.05 -5.25
CA CYS A 28 -14.81 -4.03 -4.98
C CYS A 28 -16.18 -4.43 -5.50
N GLN A 29 -16.23 -5.15 -6.62
CA GLN A 29 -17.48 -5.63 -7.19
C GLN A 29 -18.11 -6.74 -6.37
N GLU A 30 -17.30 -7.72 -5.94
CA GLU A 30 -17.80 -8.88 -5.18
C GLU A 30 -18.09 -8.55 -3.73
N MET A 31 -17.29 -7.71 -3.10
CA MET A 31 -17.41 -7.42 -1.66
C MET A 31 -18.15 -6.13 -1.36
N ALA A 32 -18.33 -5.26 -2.34
CA ALA A 32 -19.05 -3.99 -2.22
C ALA A 32 -18.70 -3.25 -0.92
N PRO A 33 -17.41 -2.94 -0.69
CA PRO A 33 -17.00 -2.33 0.58
C PRO A 33 -17.68 -0.98 0.80
N SER A 34 -17.94 -0.64 2.06
CA SER A 34 -18.59 0.61 2.44
C SER A 34 -17.69 1.82 2.18
N SER A 35 -16.38 1.62 2.09
CA SER A 35 -15.41 2.65 1.75
C SER A 35 -14.41 2.08 0.74
N LYS A 36 -13.82 2.98 -0.05
CA LYS A 36 -12.83 2.57 -1.06
C LYS A 36 -11.58 2.01 -0.38
N PRO A 37 -11.07 0.84 -0.83
CA PRO A 37 -9.78 0.36 -0.35
C PRO A 37 -8.69 1.40 -0.58
N HIS A 38 -7.83 1.60 0.43
CA HIS A 38 -6.77 2.62 0.38
C HIS A 38 -5.45 1.97 -0.02
N PHE A 39 -4.82 2.51 -1.06
CA PHE A 39 -3.52 2.08 -1.56
C PHE A 39 -2.51 3.23 -1.53
N MET A 40 -1.28 2.91 -1.15
CA MET A 40 -0.10 3.76 -1.32
C MET A 40 0.79 3.09 -2.35
N VAL A 41 1.12 3.80 -3.43
CA VAL A 41 1.78 3.21 -4.61
C VAL A 41 2.95 4.05 -5.08
N VAL A 42 4.09 3.41 -5.34
CA VAL A 42 5.21 4.06 -6.04
C VAL A 42 4.94 3.98 -7.54
N SER A 43 4.86 5.12 -8.20
CA SER A 43 4.61 5.17 -9.65
C SER A 43 5.13 6.47 -10.25
N ASP A 44 5.52 6.41 -11.51
CA ASP A 44 5.84 7.59 -12.31
C ASP A 44 4.59 8.30 -12.84
N ASP A 45 3.44 7.65 -12.78
CA ASP A 45 2.18 8.20 -13.25
C ASP A 45 1.45 8.90 -12.11
N ALA A 46 1.52 10.23 -12.09
CA ALA A 46 0.87 11.03 -11.06
C ALA A 46 -0.66 10.94 -11.10
N GLN A 47 -1.23 10.46 -12.20
CA GLN A 47 -2.68 10.34 -12.39
C GLN A 47 -3.16 8.89 -12.36
N LEU A 48 -2.37 8.03 -11.76
CA LEU A 48 -2.68 6.60 -11.66
C LEU A 48 -4.06 6.35 -11.06
N ALA A 49 -4.47 7.16 -10.10
CA ALA A 49 -5.77 7.01 -9.43
C ALA A 49 -6.96 7.11 -10.38
N ASP A 50 -6.83 7.85 -11.48
CA ASP A 50 -7.93 8.04 -12.43
C ASP A 50 -8.33 6.73 -13.13
N ALA A 51 -7.40 5.79 -13.24
CA ALA A 51 -7.65 4.49 -13.85
C ALA A 51 -8.40 3.52 -12.93
N TYR A 52 -8.49 3.83 -11.63
CA TYR A 52 -9.04 2.92 -10.62
C TYR A 52 -10.04 3.65 -9.72
N PRO A 53 -11.23 3.99 -10.24
CA PRO A 53 -12.18 4.85 -9.52
C PRO A 53 -12.76 4.22 -8.25
N GLN A 54 -12.67 2.89 -8.10
CA GLN A 54 -13.17 2.20 -6.91
C GLN A 54 -12.17 2.20 -5.76
N LEU A 55 -10.94 2.68 -6.00
CA LEU A 55 -9.86 2.70 -5.02
C LEU A 55 -9.50 4.13 -4.64
N LYS A 56 -9.00 4.28 -3.40
CA LYS A 56 -8.34 5.52 -2.96
C LYS A 56 -6.84 5.31 -3.10
N ILE A 57 -6.19 6.02 -4.02
CA ILE A 57 -4.76 5.82 -4.30
C ILE A 57 -3.98 7.09 -4.03
N ASP A 58 -2.95 6.97 -3.18
CA ASP A 58 -1.93 7.98 -2.98
C ASP A 58 -0.68 7.56 -3.74
N VAL A 59 -0.20 8.41 -4.64
CA VAL A 59 0.96 8.11 -5.50
C VAL A 59 2.21 8.75 -4.92
N PHE A 60 3.30 8.00 -4.91
CA PHE A 60 4.61 8.44 -4.41
C PHE A 60 5.66 8.29 -5.51
N ALA A 61 6.58 9.25 -5.58
CA ALA A 61 7.57 9.31 -6.64
C ALA A 61 8.66 8.25 -6.52
N ASN A 62 8.94 7.78 -5.29
CA ASN A 62 10.03 6.84 -5.04
C ASN A 62 9.84 6.07 -3.74
N LYS A 63 10.72 5.08 -3.52
CA LYS A 63 10.69 4.21 -2.35
C LYS A 63 10.85 4.96 -1.03
N GLN A 64 11.70 5.96 -0.99
CA GLN A 64 11.94 6.73 0.23
C GLN A 64 10.71 7.55 0.62
N ALA A 65 10.06 8.17 -0.35
CA ALA A 65 8.88 8.99 -0.10
C ALA A 65 7.73 8.15 0.48
N ILE A 66 7.47 6.97 -0.09
CA ILE A 66 6.41 6.10 0.42
C ILE A 66 6.77 5.56 1.80
N ALA A 67 8.03 5.20 2.02
CA ALA A 67 8.47 4.71 3.33
C ALA A 67 8.29 5.77 4.41
N ASN A 68 8.67 7.02 4.14
CA ASN A 68 8.49 8.12 5.08
C ASN A 68 7.03 8.31 5.45
N SER A 69 6.14 8.22 4.48
CA SER A 69 4.69 8.37 4.73
C SER A 69 4.14 7.21 5.54
N VAL A 70 4.56 5.97 5.26
CA VAL A 70 4.16 4.78 6.02
C VAL A 70 4.60 4.91 7.48
N ILE A 71 5.85 5.28 7.71
CA ILE A 71 6.39 5.44 9.06
C ILE A 71 5.62 6.52 9.82
N GLN A 72 5.38 7.66 9.18
CA GLN A 72 4.64 8.76 9.79
C GLN A 72 3.23 8.34 10.19
N ARG A 73 2.51 7.66 9.29
CA ARG A 73 1.16 7.18 9.56
C ARG A 73 1.16 6.13 10.68
N ALA A 74 2.13 5.22 10.69
CA ALA A 74 2.25 4.21 11.73
C ALA A 74 2.45 4.83 13.11
N LYS A 75 3.28 5.86 13.20
CA LYS A 75 3.55 6.56 14.46
C LYS A 75 2.38 7.45 14.90
N ALA A 76 1.69 8.05 13.93
CA ALA A 76 0.58 8.95 14.22
C ALA A 76 -0.63 8.21 14.81
N ASP A 77 -0.87 6.98 14.36
CA ASP A 77 -1.96 6.16 14.87
C ASP A 77 -1.59 4.68 14.83
N ARG A 78 -1.36 4.11 16.01
CA ARG A 78 -0.97 2.71 16.14
C ARG A 78 -2.09 1.72 15.80
N ARG A 79 -3.29 2.20 15.53
CA ARG A 79 -4.40 1.38 15.03
C ARG A 79 -4.36 1.22 13.52
N THR A 80 -3.54 2.01 12.80
CA THR A 80 -3.34 1.85 11.36
C THR A 80 -2.66 0.53 11.09
N ARG A 81 -3.17 -0.21 10.09
CA ARG A 81 -2.64 -1.50 9.64
C ARG A 81 -2.20 -1.37 8.21
N PHE A 82 -1.09 -2.03 7.88
CA PHE A 82 -0.52 -2.03 6.54
C PHE A 82 -0.46 -3.44 6.00
N PHE A 83 -0.83 -3.59 4.73
CA PHE A 83 -0.66 -4.83 4.00
C PHE A 83 0.39 -4.57 2.91
N PHE A 84 1.60 -5.10 3.13
CA PHE A 84 2.69 -4.94 2.17
C PHE A 84 2.62 -6.04 1.13
N HIS A 85 2.49 -5.64 -0.14
CA HIS A 85 2.31 -6.56 -1.27
C HIS A 85 3.67 -7.03 -1.82
N GLY A 86 4.50 -7.63 -0.98
CA GLY A 86 5.66 -8.41 -1.36
C GLY A 86 6.77 -7.73 -2.16
N GLN A 87 6.73 -6.43 -2.32
CA GLN A 87 7.73 -5.70 -3.10
C GLN A 87 8.86 -5.22 -2.18
N PHE A 88 10.09 -5.34 -2.67
CA PHE A 88 11.24 -4.91 -1.89
C PHE A 88 11.29 -3.39 -1.76
N ASN A 89 11.38 -2.93 -0.51
CA ASN A 89 11.60 -1.53 -0.18
C ASN A 89 12.48 -1.48 1.06
N ALA A 90 13.78 -1.20 0.86
CA ALA A 90 14.75 -1.23 1.96
C ALA A 90 14.41 -0.25 3.09
N PRO A 91 14.02 1.01 2.84
CA PRO A 91 13.61 1.90 3.94
C PRO A 91 12.47 1.36 4.79
N ILE A 92 11.48 0.69 4.19
CA ILE A 92 10.38 0.06 4.94
C ILE A 92 10.92 -1.11 5.75
N TRP A 93 11.78 -1.95 5.17
CA TRP A 93 12.38 -3.07 5.88
C TRP A 93 13.15 -2.61 7.12
N LEU A 94 13.93 -1.54 6.98
CA LEU A 94 14.65 -0.97 8.11
C LEU A 94 13.70 -0.43 9.18
N ALA A 95 12.60 0.19 8.77
CA ALA A 95 11.58 0.68 9.69
C ALA A 95 10.93 -0.45 10.49
N LEU A 96 10.67 -1.59 9.85
CA LEU A 96 10.14 -2.77 10.52
C LEU A 96 11.15 -3.32 11.51
N LEU A 97 12.41 -3.43 11.10
CA LEU A 97 13.49 -3.97 11.94
C LEU A 97 13.73 -3.11 13.18
N PHE A 98 13.68 -1.79 13.05
CA PHE A 98 13.91 -0.87 14.16
C PHE A 98 12.65 -0.51 14.94
N GLY A 99 11.53 -1.15 14.66
CA GLY A 99 10.30 -0.97 15.43
C GLY A 99 9.58 0.35 15.21
N GLN A 100 9.88 1.06 14.13
CA GLN A 100 9.16 2.28 13.77
C GLN A 100 7.74 1.96 13.29
N ILE A 101 7.55 0.79 12.70
CA ILE A 101 6.25 0.20 12.42
C ILE A 101 6.15 -1.04 13.31
N LYS A 102 5.13 -1.09 14.17
CA LYS A 102 5.01 -2.17 15.16
C LYS A 102 4.54 -3.47 14.51
N SER A 103 4.91 -4.60 15.11
CA SER A 103 4.59 -5.92 14.55
C SER A 103 3.09 -6.16 14.39
N HIS A 104 2.25 -5.56 15.23
CA HIS A 104 0.80 -5.69 15.11
C HIS A 104 0.19 -4.79 14.02
N GLN A 105 1.00 -3.93 13.39
CA GLN A 105 0.53 -2.96 12.40
C GLN A 105 0.69 -3.43 10.97
N PHE A 106 1.28 -4.60 10.72
CA PHE A 106 1.50 -4.99 9.33
C PHE A 106 1.35 -6.47 9.07
N TRP A 107 0.99 -6.79 7.81
CA TRP A 107 1.13 -8.10 7.19
C TRP A 107 2.04 -7.95 5.98
N TRP A 108 2.82 -8.97 5.71
CA TRP A 108 3.68 -9.01 4.53
C TRP A 108 3.28 -10.19 3.66
N HIS A 109 2.73 -9.91 2.48
CA HIS A 109 2.39 -10.94 1.52
C HIS A 109 3.53 -11.09 0.51
N ILE A 110 4.13 -12.27 0.46
CA ILE A 110 5.20 -12.58 -0.50
C ILE A 110 4.54 -13.11 -1.76
N TRP A 111 4.65 -12.35 -2.84
CA TRP A 111 4.18 -12.81 -4.13
C TRP A 111 5.13 -13.91 -4.60
N GLY A 112 4.60 -15.08 -4.88
CA GLY A 112 5.37 -16.29 -5.11
C GLY A 112 6.35 -16.19 -6.27
N ALA A 113 7.45 -16.87 -6.13
CA ALA A 113 8.47 -16.99 -7.16
C ALA A 113 8.05 -18.06 -8.17
#